data_684f0ece1557b39bfbc218b732558ee6
#
_entry.id   684f0ece1557b39bfbc218b732558ee6
#
_cell.length_a   1.000
_cell.length_b   1.000
_cell.length_c   1.000
_cell.angle_alpha   90.00
_cell.angle_beta   90.00
_cell.angle_gamma   90.00
#
_symmetry.space_group_name_H-M   'P 1'
#
loop_
_entity.id
_entity.type
_entity.pdbx_description
1 polymer ?
#
loop_
_entity_poly.entity_id
_entity_poly.type
_entity_poly.pdbx_seq_one_letter_code
_entity_poly.pdbx_strand_id
1 'polypeptide(L)'
;MLFSLINYGECLYIIECARGFQKTQLAISIIDQSPVRVVPTDRSLVFEAAHLKARHPISYADALSVALAKRNRAHLMTGDPEFQAIEADVAIHWLPDRRS
;
A
#
# COMPACT_ATOMS: atom_id res chain seq x y z
N MET A 1 -3.30 -7.35 -9.03
CA MET A 1 -2.98 -6.74 -7.74
C MET A 1 -2.91 -5.23 -7.89
N LEU A 2 -3.55 -4.50 -6.99
CA LEU A 2 -3.55 -3.04 -7.02
C LEU A 2 -2.53 -2.47 -6.04
N PHE A 3 -1.89 -1.38 -6.43
CA PHE A 3 -0.85 -0.74 -5.64
C PHE A 3 -1.03 0.77 -5.72
N SER A 4 -1.25 1.42 -4.59
CA SER A 4 -1.40 2.88 -4.54
C SER A 4 -0.11 3.56 -5.01
N LEU A 5 -0.25 4.61 -5.81
CA LEU A 5 0.91 5.40 -6.27
C LEU A 5 1.72 5.95 -5.08
N ILE A 6 1.06 6.34 -4.01
CA ILE A 6 1.74 6.85 -2.81
C ILE A 6 2.57 5.73 -2.16
N ASN A 7 2.01 4.54 -2.02
CA ASN A 7 2.74 3.40 -1.46
C ASN A 7 3.88 2.97 -2.37
N TYR A 8 3.68 3.05 -3.68
CA TYR A 8 4.74 2.79 -4.66
C TYR A 8 5.91 3.76 -4.44
N GLY A 9 5.60 5.06 -4.31
CA GLY A 9 6.62 6.07 -4.05
C GLY A 9 7.39 5.81 -2.77
N GLU A 10 6.72 5.39 -1.70
CA GLU A 10 7.40 5.04 -0.46
C GLU A 10 8.33 3.85 -0.62
N CYS A 11 7.90 2.83 -1.36
CA CYS A 11 8.76 1.68 -1.65
C CYS A 11 10.00 2.09 -2.42
N LEU A 12 9.83 2.95 -3.44
CA LEU A 12 10.96 3.44 -4.23
C LEU A 12 11.92 4.26 -3.38
N TYR A 13 11.40 5.09 -2.49
CA TYR A 13 12.21 5.87 -1.57
C TYR A 13 13.07 4.95 -0.68
N ILE A 14 12.47 3.93 -0.11
CA ILE A 14 13.17 2.97 0.75
C ILE A 14 14.27 2.24 -0.02
N ILE A 15 13.97 1.80 -1.24
CA ILE A 15 14.94 1.11 -2.09
C ILE A 15 16.10 2.03 -2.42
N GLU A 16 15.83 3.26 -2.78
CA GLU A 16 16.89 4.20 -3.14
C GLU A 16 17.80 4.51 -1.96
N CYS A 17 17.23 4.71 -0.77
CA CYS A 17 18.01 4.93 0.43
C CYS A 17 18.90 3.73 0.79
N ALA A 18 18.40 2.52 0.56
CA ALA A 18 19.11 1.29 0.93
C ALA A 18 20.08 0.79 -0.14
N ARG A 19 19.73 0.94 -1.41
CA ARG A 19 20.40 0.28 -2.54
C ARG A 19 20.85 1.22 -3.66
N GLY A 20 20.47 2.51 -3.60
CA GLY A 20 20.87 3.52 -4.56
C GLY A 20 19.95 3.63 -5.77
N PHE A 21 20.23 4.64 -6.60
CA PHE A 21 19.36 5.02 -7.71
C PHE A 21 19.23 3.94 -8.77
N GLN A 22 20.34 3.28 -9.11
CA GLN A 22 20.32 2.25 -10.18
C GLN A 22 19.42 1.07 -9.81
N LYS A 23 19.47 0.62 -8.56
CA LYS A 23 18.61 -0.46 -8.09
C LYS A 23 17.15 -0.04 -8.07
N THR A 24 16.88 1.23 -7.78
CA THR A 24 15.53 1.78 -7.83
C THR A 24 14.98 1.75 -9.25
N GLN A 25 15.80 2.14 -10.25
CA GLN A 25 15.38 2.08 -11.66
C GLN A 25 15.08 0.64 -12.10
N LEU A 26 15.86 -0.31 -11.62
CA LEU A 26 15.61 -1.72 -11.91
C LEU A 26 14.26 -2.16 -11.29
N ALA A 27 13.98 -1.74 -10.07
CA ALA A 27 12.71 -2.05 -9.41
C ALA A 27 11.53 -1.49 -10.19
N ILE A 28 11.63 -0.26 -10.69
CA ILE A 28 10.58 0.35 -11.52
C ILE A 28 10.33 -0.51 -12.76
N SER A 29 11.40 -0.93 -13.45
CA SER A 29 11.30 -1.78 -14.62
C SER A 29 10.58 -3.09 -14.34
N ILE A 30 10.90 -3.71 -13.20
CA ILE A 30 10.28 -4.97 -12.78
C ILE A 30 8.78 -4.76 -12.52
N ILE A 31 8.41 -3.70 -11.83
CA ILE A 31 7.01 -3.41 -11.53
C ILE A 31 6.23 -3.13 -12.81
N ASP A 32 6.82 -2.37 -13.74
CA ASP A 32 6.15 -2.03 -15.01
C ASP A 32 5.87 -3.27 -15.87
N GLN A 33 6.65 -4.33 -15.72
CA GLN A 33 6.48 -5.57 -16.47
C GLN A 33 5.65 -6.61 -15.73
N SER A 34 5.26 -6.32 -14.49
CA SER A 34 4.50 -7.24 -13.65
C SER A 34 3.00 -7.01 -13.81
N PRO A 35 2.15 -7.93 -13.31
CA PRO A 35 0.70 -7.72 -13.31
C PRO A 35 0.22 -6.72 -12.25
N VAL A 36 1.13 -6.10 -11.51
CA VAL A 36 0.78 -5.09 -10.51
C VAL A 36 0.30 -3.83 -11.21
N ARG A 37 -0.86 -3.34 -10.81
CA ARG A 37 -1.43 -2.12 -11.35
C ARG A 37 -1.23 -0.99 -10.34
N VAL A 38 -0.46 0.02 -10.71
CA VAL A 38 -0.27 1.22 -9.89
C VAL A 38 -1.43 2.19 -10.16
N VAL A 39 -2.14 2.57 -9.10
CA VAL A 39 -3.34 3.40 -9.20
C VAL A 39 -3.05 4.79 -8.67
N PRO A 40 -3.29 5.84 -9.48
CA PRO A 40 -3.11 7.22 -9.03
C PRO A 40 -4.05 7.56 -7.88
N THR A 41 -3.61 8.50 -7.04
CA THR A 41 -4.42 8.99 -5.93
C THR A 41 -5.35 10.09 -6.45
N ASP A 42 -6.64 9.97 -6.18
CA ASP A 42 -7.62 11.00 -6.49
C ASP A 42 -8.22 11.59 -5.21
N ARG A 43 -9.01 12.65 -5.36
CA ARG A 43 -9.61 13.37 -4.24
C ARG A 43 -10.47 12.47 -3.37
N SER A 44 -11.31 11.66 -3.99
CA SER A 44 -12.21 10.75 -3.30
C SER A 44 -11.44 9.73 -2.45
N LEU A 45 -10.36 9.19 -3.02
CA LEU A 45 -9.51 8.23 -2.32
C LEU A 45 -8.83 8.87 -1.10
N VAL A 46 -8.34 10.09 -1.25
CA VAL A 46 -7.70 10.83 -0.16
C VAL A 46 -8.69 11.09 0.97
N PHE A 47 -9.91 11.49 0.65
CA PHE A 47 -10.94 11.75 1.67
C PHE A 47 -11.30 10.48 2.43
N GLU A 48 -11.43 9.37 1.73
CA GLU A 48 -11.72 8.08 2.38
C GLU A 48 -10.55 7.63 3.25
N ALA A 49 -9.32 7.81 2.80
CA ALA A 49 -8.13 7.50 3.59
C ALA A 49 -8.05 8.34 4.85
N ALA A 50 -8.37 9.64 4.75
CA ALA A 50 -8.40 10.53 5.90
C ALA A 50 -9.43 10.07 6.93
N HIS A 51 -10.60 9.63 6.48
CA HIS A 51 -11.64 9.11 7.34
C HIS A 51 -11.19 7.84 8.07
N LEU A 52 -10.55 6.94 7.34
CA LEU A 52 -10.01 5.71 7.93
C LEU A 52 -8.94 6.00 8.97
N LYS A 53 -8.01 6.91 8.65
CA LYS A 53 -6.95 7.29 9.59
C LYS A 53 -7.50 7.91 10.86
N ALA A 54 -8.58 8.67 10.75
CA ALA A 54 -9.23 9.26 11.92
C ALA A 54 -9.82 8.22 12.87
N ARG A 55 -10.16 7.04 12.37
CA ARG A 55 -10.80 5.95 13.11
C ARG A 55 -9.85 4.83 13.51
N HIS A 56 -8.66 4.76 12.94
CA HIS A 56 -7.73 3.66 13.14
C HIS A 56 -6.30 4.16 13.34
N PRO A 57 -5.48 3.47 14.15
CA PRO A 57 -4.09 3.89 14.41
C PRO A 57 -3.15 3.40 13.30
N ILE A 58 -3.31 3.92 12.10
CA ILE A 58 -2.52 3.56 10.93
C ILE A 58 -1.90 4.79 10.29
N SER A 59 -0.85 4.59 9.50
CA SER A 59 -0.24 5.68 8.74
C SER A 59 -1.17 6.13 7.61
N TYR A 60 -0.91 7.32 7.07
CA TYR A 60 -1.70 7.83 5.96
C TYR A 60 -1.54 6.97 4.71
N ALA A 61 -0.33 6.52 4.43
CA ALA A 61 -0.08 5.64 3.29
C ALA A 61 -0.83 4.32 3.42
N ASP A 62 -0.86 3.75 4.63
CA ASP A 62 -1.62 2.53 4.88
C ASP A 62 -3.12 2.76 4.71
N ALA A 63 -3.61 3.92 5.17
CA ALA A 63 -5.02 4.29 4.99
C ALA A 63 -5.38 4.39 3.50
N LEU A 64 -4.48 4.92 2.67
CA LEU A 64 -4.68 4.98 1.22
C LEU A 64 -4.76 3.57 0.62
N SER A 65 -3.91 2.65 1.05
CA SER A 65 -3.96 1.26 0.60
C SER A 65 -5.29 0.60 0.95
N VAL A 66 -5.77 0.81 2.17
CA VAL A 66 -7.04 0.25 2.62
C VAL A 66 -8.20 0.83 1.83
N ALA A 67 -8.20 2.16 1.63
CA ALA A 67 -9.24 2.83 0.85
C ALA A 67 -9.29 2.29 -0.58
N LEU A 68 -8.12 2.07 -1.18
CA LEU A 68 -8.02 1.52 -2.53
C LEU A 68 -8.58 0.10 -2.60
N ALA A 69 -8.25 -0.74 -1.62
CA ALA A 69 -8.73 -2.11 -1.55
C ALA A 69 -10.25 -2.15 -1.38
N LYS A 70 -10.82 -1.30 -0.52
CA LYS A 70 -12.26 -1.22 -0.32
C LYS A 70 -12.98 -0.78 -1.59
N ARG A 71 -12.46 0.26 -2.26
CA ARG A 71 -13.06 0.78 -3.49
C ARG A 71 -13.16 -0.28 -4.58
N ASN A 72 -12.15 -1.14 -4.68
CA ASN A 72 -12.06 -2.13 -5.74
C ASN A 72 -12.46 -3.53 -5.28
N ARG A 73 -12.95 -3.67 -4.06
CA ARG A 73 -13.28 -4.97 -3.45
C ARG A 73 -12.11 -5.95 -3.54
N ALA A 74 -10.88 -5.40 -3.46
CA ALA A 74 -9.66 -6.20 -3.52
C ALA A 74 -9.21 -6.56 -2.11
N HIS A 75 -8.43 -7.63 -2.00
CA HIS A 75 -7.79 -7.97 -0.74
C HIS A 75 -6.56 -7.10 -0.55
N LEU A 76 -6.35 -6.61 0.68
CA LEU A 76 -5.13 -5.93 1.07
C LEU A 76 -4.10 -6.97 1.46
N MET A 77 -2.96 -6.98 0.76
CA MET A 77 -1.85 -7.88 1.08
C MET A 77 -0.92 -7.18 2.06
N THR A 78 -0.80 -7.73 3.27
CA THR A 78 0.06 -7.15 4.29
C THR A 78 0.47 -8.16 5.33
N GLY A 79 1.64 -7.93 5.95
CA GLY A 79 2.07 -8.61 7.16
C GLY A 79 2.14 -7.66 8.35
N ASP A 80 1.69 -6.42 8.19
CA ASP A 80 1.76 -5.40 9.24
C ASP A 80 0.61 -5.58 10.24
N PRO A 81 0.92 -5.79 11.54
CA PRO A 81 -0.13 -5.99 12.55
C PRO A 81 -1.04 -4.77 12.76
N GLU A 82 -0.66 -3.58 12.30
CA GLU A 82 -1.53 -2.41 12.37
C GLU A 82 -2.89 -2.64 11.69
N PHE A 83 -2.90 -3.46 10.66
CA PHE A 83 -4.11 -3.72 9.90
C PHE A 83 -5.14 -4.59 10.64
N GLN A 84 -4.78 -5.18 11.76
CA GLN A 84 -5.75 -5.90 12.58
C GLN A 84 -6.88 -4.99 13.07
N ALA A 85 -6.56 -3.72 13.29
CA ALA A 85 -7.54 -2.74 13.76
C ALA A 85 -8.65 -2.46 12.75
N ILE A 86 -8.42 -2.75 11.46
CA ILE A 86 -9.35 -2.43 10.38
C ILE A 86 -9.81 -3.67 9.61
N GLU A 87 -9.52 -4.85 10.11
CA GLU A 87 -9.89 -6.12 9.49
C GLU A 87 -11.40 -6.21 9.21
N ALA A 88 -12.20 -5.60 10.06
CA ALA A 88 -13.65 -5.59 9.91
C ALA A 88 -14.10 -4.73 8.72
N ASP A 89 -13.28 -3.76 8.29
CA ASP A 89 -13.62 -2.83 7.21
C ASP A 89 -13.19 -3.32 5.83
N VAL A 90 -12.20 -4.22 5.76
CA VAL A 90 -11.64 -4.70 4.50
C VAL A 90 -11.14 -6.13 4.64
N ALA A 91 -11.23 -6.89 3.54
CA ALA A 91 -10.65 -8.23 3.50
C ALA A 91 -9.13 -8.12 3.42
N ILE A 92 -8.44 -8.78 4.33
CA ILE A 92 -6.98 -8.73 4.41
C ILE A 92 -6.40 -10.10 4.06
N HIS A 93 -5.42 -10.10 3.15
CA HIS A 93 -4.66 -11.29 2.82
C HIS A 93 -3.33 -11.21 3.57
N TRP A 94 -3.23 -11.97 4.67
CA TRP A 94 -2.08 -11.90 5.57
C TRP A 94 -0.85 -12.55 4.95
N LEU A 95 0.25 -11.81 4.93
CA LEU A 95 1.56 -12.35 4.57
C LEU A 95 2.22 -12.98 5.79
N PRO A 96 3.18 -13.90 5.60
CA PRO A 96 3.96 -14.42 6.72
C PRO A 96 4.63 -13.28 7.47
N ASP A 97 4.69 -13.41 8.80
CA ASP A 97 5.30 -12.39 9.64
C ASP A 97 6.79 -12.30 9.35
N ARG A 98 7.25 -11.12 8.97
CA ARG A 98 8.66 -10.86 8.66
C ARG A 98 9.55 -10.85 9.90
N ARG A 99 8.95 -10.79 11.07
CA ARG A 99 9.67 -10.75 12.35
C ARG A 99 9.83 -12.11 13.00
N SER A 100 9.25 -13.11 12.43
CA SER A 100 9.34 -14.49 12.95
C SER A 100 10.55 -15.24 12.46
#